data_aa834ee2602df6d18fba9d6b3d86990d
#
_entry.id   aa834ee2602df6d18fba9d6b3d86990d
#
_cell.length_a   1.000
_cell.length_b   1.000
_cell.length_c   1.000
_cell.angle_alpha   90.00
_cell.angle_beta   90.00
_cell.angle_gamma   90.00
#
_symmetry.space_group_name_H-M   'P 1'
#
loop_
_entity.id
_entity.type
_entity.pdbx_description
1 polymer ?
#
loop_
_entity_poly.entity_id
_entity_poly.type
_entity_poly.pdbx_seq_one_letter_code
_entity_poly.pdbx_strand_id
1 'polypeptide(L)'
;MKKRFLHLFSLMLAVLMLIPCVGSAEEAEAVDNGVMREGLTALEATRLMGNGINLGNTLEACDNNVGIKTNTPLSYETHWGQPKTTQAMIDGMKAAGFDTIRIPVAWMTNATHLYEGDYTIDADYMDRVEEVVRYARKAGMYVIINDHWDGGWYGMFGSESAETRALAMEAYKGMWQQIAERFRDYSDYLIFESANEELGGRFDENSPLYCSDSVVTYLTDDERYALTNEINQTFVDVVRATGGNNATRFLLIAGYSTDINQTCDDRFQMPKDTVDSKLMVSVHYYDPWSYCGASSAVSATKWGKVSDYEYLDQQLEKMTKFTEAGYGVVIGEYGALPCSDGLKDNTLAYHTAFLDACTKYDLTNCLWDCSGLYKRVSQTFADDDILAMYQEKRQANEEGQDYADVQAAAAAEAAAAAAEAPVTFLQDAVVVDDQTALAWIMWNDGSWALTHSVGDTYNADSISEGLVATNAIITGAGKYTVGLDFTGTAQGYSASIAFAAIGISNGEALYPNYLVNIKEVRINGEIYRLKGRAYTTSDDGLCTRVNLYNEWVTSVPKTARLPGGNLAGATPTPINRNDAVIAEIKTIEIDFEYVPMN
;
A
#
# COMPACT_ATOMS: atom_id res chain seq x y z
N MET A 1 -75.25 26.15 5.78
CA MET A 1 -74.11 25.25 6.26
C MET A 1 -72.86 25.31 5.43
N LYS A 2 -72.72 26.12 4.38
CA LYS A 2 -71.50 26.17 3.52
C LYS A 2 -70.56 27.36 3.81
N LYS A 3 -70.90 28.30 4.67
CA LYS A 3 -70.05 29.47 4.98
C LYS A 3 -69.25 29.37 6.30
N ARG A 4 -69.43 28.33 7.11
CA ARG A 4 -68.69 28.15 8.37
C ARG A 4 -67.48 27.25 8.23
N PHE A 5 -67.40 26.49 7.14
CA PHE A 5 -66.22 25.59 6.85
C PHE A 5 -65.05 26.33 6.21
N LEU A 6 -65.28 27.47 5.55
CA LEU A 6 -64.19 28.21 4.87
C LEU A 6 -63.36 29.06 5.84
N HIS A 7 -63.90 29.42 7.00
CA HIS A 7 -63.16 30.21 8.01
C HIS A 7 -62.26 29.34 8.91
N LEU A 8 -62.59 28.06 9.10
CA LEU A 8 -61.69 27.13 9.84
C LEU A 8 -60.49 26.75 9.05
N PHE A 9 -60.59 26.65 7.71
CA PHE A 9 -59.45 26.31 6.83
C PHE A 9 -58.46 27.48 6.65
N SER A 10 -58.96 28.72 6.67
CA SER A 10 -58.11 29.91 6.61
C SER A 10 -57.38 30.18 7.93
N LEU A 11 -57.88 29.73 9.07
CA LEU A 11 -57.22 29.90 10.36
C LEU A 11 -56.14 28.83 10.56
N MET A 12 -56.32 27.63 9.98
CA MET A 12 -55.32 26.56 10.02
C MET A 12 -54.13 26.83 9.08
N LEU A 13 -54.37 27.54 7.95
CA LEU A 13 -53.30 27.91 7.03
C LEU A 13 -52.46 29.10 7.52
N ALA A 14 -53.07 29.98 8.35
CA ALA A 14 -52.37 31.14 8.94
C ALA A 14 -51.50 30.77 10.16
N VAL A 15 -51.83 29.67 10.85
CA VAL A 15 -51.01 29.17 11.98
C VAL A 15 -49.80 28.35 11.50
N LEU A 16 -49.85 27.80 10.27
CA LEU A 16 -48.71 27.09 9.66
C LEU A 16 -47.64 28.02 9.04
N MET A 17 -47.91 29.33 8.91
CA MET A 17 -46.94 30.30 8.38
C MET A 17 -46.21 31.11 9.46
N LEU A 18 -46.38 30.78 10.74
CA LEU A 18 -45.70 31.43 11.86
C LEU A 18 -44.85 30.49 12.71
N ILE A 19 -44.45 29.36 12.15
CA ILE A 19 -43.29 28.64 12.67
C ILE A 19 -42.08 29.39 12.12
N PRO A 20 -41.29 30.11 12.95
CA PRO A 20 -40.03 30.56 12.49
C PRO A 20 -39.25 29.28 12.06
N CYS A 21 -38.78 29.23 10.82
CA CYS A 21 -37.65 28.41 10.50
C CYS A 21 -36.52 28.90 11.41
N VAL A 22 -36.45 28.32 12.60
CA VAL A 22 -35.18 28.15 13.27
C VAL A 22 -34.49 27.13 12.39
N GLY A 23 -33.87 27.63 11.34
CA GLY A 23 -32.76 26.93 10.78
C GLY A 23 -31.84 26.71 11.96
N SER A 24 -31.77 25.48 12.46
CA SER A 24 -30.57 25.02 13.10
C SER A 24 -29.49 25.28 12.07
N ALA A 25 -28.73 26.37 12.23
CA ALA A 25 -27.37 26.33 11.77
C ALA A 25 -26.83 25.08 12.48
N GLU A 26 -26.70 23.96 11.78
CA GLU A 26 -25.72 22.96 12.13
C GLU A 26 -24.46 23.80 12.31
N GLU A 27 -24.03 23.99 13.55
CA GLU A 27 -22.69 24.44 13.84
C GLU A 27 -21.84 23.45 13.02
N ALA A 28 -21.17 23.95 11.99
CA ALA A 28 -20.30 23.15 11.17
C ALA A 28 -19.34 22.52 12.17
N GLU A 29 -19.48 21.23 12.40
CA GLU A 29 -18.63 20.48 13.33
C GLU A 29 -17.19 20.81 12.99
N ALA A 30 -16.43 21.27 13.97
CA ALA A 30 -15.06 21.74 13.72
C ALA A 30 -14.33 20.59 13.03
N VAL A 31 -13.72 20.85 11.87
CA VAL A 31 -13.03 19.86 11.04
C VAL A 31 -11.97 19.09 11.82
N ASP A 32 -11.36 19.71 12.83
CA ASP A 32 -10.54 19.09 13.86
C ASP A 32 -11.00 19.58 15.23
N ASN A 33 -11.20 18.66 16.15
CA ASN A 33 -11.80 18.98 17.46
C ASN A 33 -10.80 19.57 18.46
N GLY A 34 -9.51 19.66 18.10
CA GLY A 34 -8.44 20.18 18.96
C GLY A 34 -8.16 19.34 20.22
N VAL A 35 -8.73 18.13 20.31
CA VAL A 35 -8.59 17.30 21.52
C VAL A 35 -7.29 16.49 21.48
N MET A 36 -6.53 16.57 22.58
CA MET A 36 -5.39 15.70 22.83
C MET A 36 -5.84 14.55 23.73
N ARG A 37 -5.75 13.30 23.24
CA ARG A 37 -6.16 12.11 24.02
C ARG A 37 -5.21 11.89 25.19
N GLU A 38 -5.77 11.91 26.38
CA GLU A 38 -5.01 11.72 27.61
C GLU A 38 -4.51 10.27 27.70
N GLY A 39 -3.25 10.10 28.08
CA GLY A 39 -2.64 8.77 28.29
C GLY A 39 -2.26 8.01 27.04
N LEU A 40 -2.66 8.45 25.83
CA LEU A 40 -2.29 7.78 24.58
C LEU A 40 -0.77 7.90 24.35
N THR A 41 -0.10 6.75 24.23
CA THR A 41 1.33 6.67 23.93
C THR A 41 1.61 6.73 22.42
N ALA A 42 2.85 7.03 22.04
CA ALA A 42 3.28 7.00 20.63
C ALA A 42 3.11 5.61 20.01
N LEU A 43 3.42 4.55 20.76
CA LEU A 43 3.27 3.16 20.30
C LEU A 43 1.80 2.78 20.09
N GLU A 44 0.89 3.21 20.98
CA GLU A 44 -0.54 3.00 20.77
C GLU A 44 -1.09 3.84 19.63
N ALA A 45 -0.61 5.09 19.46
CA ALA A 45 -1.02 5.95 18.38
C ALA A 45 -0.63 5.37 17.00
N THR A 46 0.58 4.78 16.86
CA THR A 46 0.99 4.14 15.61
C THR A 46 0.08 2.97 15.22
N ARG A 47 -0.42 2.21 16.18
CA ARG A 47 -1.41 1.14 15.92
C ARG A 47 -2.74 1.68 15.41
N LEU A 48 -3.16 2.86 15.88
CA LEU A 48 -4.40 3.52 15.46
C LEU A 48 -4.27 4.24 14.10
N MET A 49 -3.05 4.51 13.65
CA MET A 49 -2.80 5.22 12.39
C MET A 49 -3.14 4.39 11.15
N GLY A 50 -3.23 3.07 11.29
CA GLY A 50 -3.58 2.16 10.19
C GLY A 50 -2.65 2.27 8.98
N ASN A 51 -3.17 2.02 7.78
CA ASN A 51 -2.41 2.19 6.55
C ASN A 51 -2.31 3.68 6.19
N GLY A 52 -1.13 4.11 5.79
CA GLY A 52 -0.88 5.47 5.33
C GLY A 52 -0.58 5.55 3.84
N ILE A 53 -0.77 6.75 3.29
CA ILE A 53 -0.41 7.11 1.92
C ILE A 53 0.24 8.49 1.88
N ASN A 54 1.26 8.66 1.04
CA ASN A 54 1.86 9.97 0.79
C ASN A 54 1.09 10.76 -0.27
N LEU A 55 0.90 12.05 -0.05
CA LEU A 55 0.47 13.01 -1.07
C LEU A 55 1.69 13.43 -1.91
N GLY A 56 2.40 12.48 -2.50
CA GLY A 56 3.70 12.69 -3.12
C GLY A 56 3.66 13.54 -4.39
N ASN A 57 4.78 14.23 -4.67
CA ASN A 57 4.99 15.13 -5.79
C ASN A 57 3.99 16.31 -5.85
N THR A 58 3.54 16.81 -4.71
CA THR A 58 2.49 17.83 -4.62
C THR A 58 2.99 19.10 -3.93
N LEU A 59 2.91 19.20 -2.60
CA LEU A 59 3.32 20.40 -1.88
C LEU A 59 4.84 20.44 -1.63
N GLU A 60 5.55 19.33 -1.77
CA GLU A 60 7.01 19.29 -1.80
C GLU A 60 7.61 19.54 -3.18
N ALA A 61 6.77 19.65 -4.20
CA ALA A 61 7.24 19.99 -5.54
C ALA A 61 7.86 21.38 -5.53
N CYS A 62 9.11 21.46 -5.92
CA CYS A 62 9.85 22.71 -5.98
C CYS A 62 10.72 22.74 -7.24
N ASP A 63 11.29 23.89 -7.55
CA ASP A 63 12.27 23.98 -8.60
C ASP A 63 13.66 24.22 -8.01
N ASN A 64 14.71 23.89 -8.75
CA ASN A 64 16.10 24.07 -8.33
C ASN A 64 16.52 25.54 -8.29
N ASN A 65 15.62 26.46 -8.57
CA ASN A 65 15.83 27.90 -8.50
C ASN A 65 15.14 28.45 -7.24
N VAL A 66 15.85 28.47 -6.25
CA VAL A 66 15.62 28.90 -4.92
C VAL A 66 14.77 30.16 -4.77
N GLY A 67 13.72 30.03 -3.96
CA GLY A 67 12.88 31.11 -3.47
C GLY A 67 11.85 31.62 -4.46
N ILE A 68 10.95 32.44 -3.97
CA ILE A 68 9.83 33.05 -4.70
C ILE A 68 10.34 33.97 -5.81
N LYS A 69 11.09 33.49 -6.81
CA LYS A 69 11.67 34.37 -7.83
C LYS A 69 10.81 34.59 -9.06
N THR A 70 10.08 33.57 -9.49
CA THR A 70 9.38 33.57 -10.80
C THR A 70 7.96 33.03 -10.74
N ASN A 71 7.62 32.26 -9.73
CA ASN A 71 6.31 31.66 -9.54
C ASN A 71 5.71 32.12 -8.22
N THR A 72 4.40 32.17 -8.13
CA THR A 72 3.74 32.30 -6.83
C THR A 72 3.90 30.99 -6.06
N PRO A 73 4.05 31.00 -4.73
CA PRO A 73 4.21 29.77 -3.94
C PRO A 73 3.16 28.70 -4.26
N LEU A 74 1.91 29.11 -4.45
CA LEU A 74 0.78 28.20 -4.79
C LEU A 74 0.94 27.48 -6.14
N SER A 75 1.77 27.97 -7.06
CA SER A 75 1.96 27.32 -8.37
C SER A 75 2.81 26.07 -8.29
N TYR A 76 3.55 25.87 -7.22
CA TYR A 76 4.39 24.70 -7.03
C TYR A 76 3.59 23.43 -6.78
N GLU A 77 2.39 23.50 -6.21
CA GLU A 77 1.53 22.33 -5.96
C GLU A 77 1.34 21.44 -7.20
N THR A 78 1.38 22.03 -8.40
CA THR A 78 1.21 21.29 -9.66
C THR A 78 2.48 21.19 -10.50
N HIS A 79 3.59 21.68 -9.98
CA HIS A 79 4.83 21.83 -10.75
C HIS A 79 5.43 20.50 -11.23
N TRP A 80 5.34 19.45 -10.43
CA TRP A 80 5.79 18.10 -10.80
C TRP A 80 4.67 17.24 -11.41
N GLY A 81 3.64 17.89 -11.99
CA GLY A 81 2.62 17.23 -12.80
C GLY A 81 1.47 16.59 -12.02
N GLN A 82 1.38 16.82 -10.72
CA GLN A 82 0.24 16.39 -9.94
C GLN A 82 -0.94 17.37 -10.08
N PRO A 83 -2.19 16.90 -9.97
CA PRO A 83 -3.34 17.78 -9.95
C PRO A 83 -3.39 18.60 -8.65
N LYS A 84 -4.03 19.78 -8.69
CA LYS A 84 -4.35 20.51 -7.47
C LYS A 84 -5.21 19.63 -6.56
N THR A 85 -4.82 19.49 -5.30
CA THR A 85 -5.49 18.62 -4.33
C THR A 85 -6.89 19.11 -4.01
N THR A 86 -7.85 18.19 -3.95
CA THR A 86 -9.25 18.47 -3.60
C THR A 86 -9.72 17.55 -2.47
N GLN A 87 -10.80 17.94 -1.78
CA GLN A 87 -11.43 17.09 -0.76
C GLN A 87 -11.76 15.70 -1.32
N ALA A 88 -12.35 15.62 -2.53
CA ALA A 88 -12.75 14.35 -3.13
C ALA A 88 -11.57 13.39 -3.37
N MET A 89 -10.38 13.90 -3.67
CA MET A 89 -9.17 13.06 -3.81
C MET A 89 -8.78 12.44 -2.46
N ILE A 90 -8.86 13.20 -1.38
CA ILE A 90 -8.56 12.73 -0.02
C ILE A 90 -9.64 11.74 0.46
N ASP A 91 -10.92 12.05 0.23
CA ASP A 91 -12.03 11.14 0.55
C ASP A 91 -11.87 9.80 -0.18
N GLY A 92 -11.41 9.83 -1.43
CA GLY A 92 -11.11 8.64 -2.20
C GLY A 92 -9.93 7.82 -1.64
N MET A 93 -8.88 8.48 -1.12
CA MET A 93 -7.79 7.79 -0.41
C MET A 93 -8.31 7.09 0.85
N LYS A 94 -9.15 7.78 1.64
CA LYS A 94 -9.80 7.19 2.82
C LYS A 94 -10.65 5.98 2.44
N ALA A 95 -11.46 6.09 1.39
CA ALA A 95 -12.28 4.99 0.89
C ALA A 95 -11.45 3.80 0.36
N ALA A 96 -10.24 4.07 -0.14
CA ALA A 96 -9.31 3.03 -0.60
C ALA A 96 -8.61 2.27 0.54
N GLY A 97 -8.86 2.63 1.82
CA GLY A 97 -8.32 1.89 2.97
C GLY A 97 -7.15 2.56 3.67
N PHE A 98 -6.96 3.88 3.46
CA PHE A 98 -5.91 4.64 4.13
C PHE A 98 -6.48 5.48 5.27
N ASP A 99 -5.93 5.31 6.47
CA ASP A 99 -6.32 6.02 7.68
C ASP A 99 -5.33 7.14 8.05
N THR A 100 -4.16 7.15 7.42
CA THR A 100 -3.13 8.18 7.59
C THR A 100 -2.75 8.77 6.22
N ILE A 101 -2.51 10.07 6.19
CA ILE A 101 -1.89 10.75 5.05
C ILE A 101 -0.62 11.46 5.50
N ARG A 102 0.47 11.20 4.80
CA ARG A 102 1.70 12.00 4.94
C ARG A 102 1.71 13.04 3.83
N ILE A 103 1.83 14.29 4.20
CA ILE A 103 1.83 15.45 3.31
C ILE A 103 3.23 16.05 3.30
N PRO A 104 4.08 15.65 2.34
CA PRO A 104 5.37 16.28 2.14
C PRO A 104 5.20 17.74 1.75
N VAL A 105 6.07 18.64 2.28
CA VAL A 105 6.00 20.08 2.01
C VAL A 105 7.38 20.64 1.80
N ALA A 106 7.54 21.53 0.82
CA ALA A 106 8.75 22.34 0.60
C ALA A 106 8.50 23.76 1.12
N TRP A 107 8.85 24.01 2.36
CA TRP A 107 8.60 25.28 3.02
C TRP A 107 9.59 26.37 2.61
N MET A 108 10.88 26.01 2.61
CA MET A 108 11.95 26.99 2.47
C MET A 108 12.18 27.42 1.02
N THR A 109 12.11 26.49 0.07
CA THR A 109 12.27 26.81 -1.36
C THR A 109 11.06 27.52 -1.93
N ASN A 110 9.87 27.08 -1.58
CA ASN A 110 8.65 27.57 -2.20
C ASN A 110 8.13 28.88 -1.58
N ALA A 111 8.35 29.07 -0.29
CA ALA A 111 7.60 30.05 0.48
C ALA A 111 8.44 31.01 1.32
N THR A 112 9.79 31.02 1.17
CA THR A 112 10.67 31.94 1.90
C THR A 112 11.73 32.56 1.03
N HIS A 113 12.43 33.54 1.58
CA HIS A 113 13.64 34.17 1.02
C HIS A 113 14.89 33.78 1.84
N LEU A 114 15.09 32.47 2.03
CA LEU A 114 16.09 31.89 2.92
C LEU A 114 17.50 32.53 2.78
N TYR A 115 18.00 32.69 1.55
CA TYR A 115 19.34 33.23 1.31
C TYR A 115 19.44 34.76 1.41
N GLU A 116 18.32 35.43 1.54
CA GLU A 116 18.28 36.86 1.90
C GLU A 116 18.21 37.04 3.43
N GLY A 117 18.22 35.91 4.19
CA GLY A 117 18.09 35.92 5.64
C GLY A 117 16.65 36.12 6.11
N ASP A 118 15.69 35.96 5.21
CA ASP A 118 14.25 36.00 5.50
C ASP A 118 13.62 34.64 5.24
N TYR A 119 13.34 33.92 6.30
CA TYR A 119 12.67 32.61 6.29
C TYR A 119 11.23 32.69 6.80
N THR A 120 10.61 33.88 6.68
CA THR A 120 9.16 34.02 6.90
C THR A 120 8.40 33.27 5.82
N ILE A 121 7.56 32.32 6.24
CA ILE A 121 6.75 31.51 5.33
C ILE A 121 5.62 32.38 4.76
N ASP A 122 5.44 32.34 3.43
CA ASP A 122 4.36 33.03 2.73
C ASP A 122 2.99 32.59 3.29
N ALA A 123 2.15 33.58 3.61
CA ALA A 123 0.88 33.35 4.28
C ALA A 123 -0.11 32.54 3.41
N ASP A 124 -0.16 32.82 2.10
CA ASP A 124 -1.07 32.12 1.18
C ASP A 124 -0.64 30.65 1.03
N TYR A 125 0.67 30.37 1.08
CA TYR A 125 1.18 29.00 1.04
C TYR A 125 0.88 28.24 2.33
N MET A 126 1.10 28.87 3.49
CA MET A 126 0.73 28.31 4.79
C MET A 126 -0.78 27.99 4.84
N ASP A 127 -1.62 28.93 4.37
CA ASP A 127 -3.07 28.74 4.28
C ASP A 127 -3.43 27.56 3.38
N ARG A 128 -2.72 27.38 2.26
CA ARG A 128 -2.94 26.25 1.35
C ARG A 128 -2.57 24.91 1.96
N VAL A 129 -1.42 24.83 2.64
CA VAL A 129 -1.03 23.61 3.35
C VAL A 129 -2.06 23.25 4.42
N GLU A 130 -2.50 24.24 5.20
CA GLU A 130 -3.55 24.01 6.21
C GLU A 130 -4.87 23.58 5.57
N GLU A 131 -5.25 24.13 4.41
CA GLU A 131 -6.45 23.70 3.69
C GLU A 131 -6.39 22.21 3.35
N VAL A 132 -5.24 21.70 2.88
CA VAL A 132 -5.05 20.27 2.58
C VAL A 132 -5.05 19.42 3.85
N VAL A 133 -4.44 19.89 4.94
CA VAL A 133 -4.53 19.25 6.26
C VAL A 133 -6.00 19.14 6.70
N ARG A 134 -6.80 20.19 6.51
CA ARG A 134 -8.23 20.18 6.84
C ARG A 134 -9.03 19.20 5.98
N TYR A 135 -8.68 19.01 4.71
CA TYR A 135 -9.30 17.97 3.88
C TYR A 135 -9.09 16.58 4.49
N ALA A 136 -7.86 16.28 4.93
CA ALA A 136 -7.54 15.02 5.56
C ALA A 136 -8.25 14.84 6.92
N ARG A 137 -8.27 15.89 7.75
CA ARG A 137 -8.97 15.86 9.03
C ARG A 137 -10.49 15.67 8.85
N LYS A 138 -11.08 16.31 7.84
CA LYS A 138 -12.49 16.13 7.49
C LYS A 138 -12.81 14.70 7.03
N ALA A 139 -11.85 14.05 6.35
CA ALA A 139 -11.96 12.63 6.00
C ALA A 139 -11.68 11.68 7.19
N GLY A 140 -11.39 12.21 8.39
CA GLY A 140 -11.10 11.41 9.59
C GLY A 140 -9.75 10.71 9.56
N MET A 141 -8.75 11.26 8.84
CA MET A 141 -7.42 10.68 8.73
C MET A 141 -6.47 11.27 9.77
N TYR A 142 -5.47 10.49 10.21
CA TYR A 142 -4.25 11.03 10.77
C TYR A 142 -3.46 11.78 9.69
N VAL A 143 -2.73 12.81 10.10
CA VAL A 143 -1.96 13.64 9.18
C VAL A 143 -0.53 13.76 9.69
N ILE A 144 0.45 13.50 8.82
CA ILE A 144 1.86 13.78 9.06
C ILE A 144 2.26 14.92 8.12
N ILE A 145 2.85 15.99 8.64
CA ILE A 145 3.47 17.05 7.84
C ILE A 145 4.95 17.16 8.19
N ASN A 146 5.78 17.41 7.20
CA ASN A 146 7.22 17.56 7.35
C ASN A 146 7.78 18.76 6.56
N ASP A 147 9.09 18.94 6.64
CA ASP A 147 9.87 19.58 5.60
C ASP A 147 10.55 18.47 4.79
N HIS A 148 10.28 18.46 3.48
CA HIS A 148 10.75 17.39 2.59
C HIS A 148 12.09 17.79 1.95
N TRP A 149 12.46 17.18 0.80
CA TRP A 149 13.73 17.51 0.12
C TRP A 149 13.98 19.02 -0.03
N ASP A 150 12.96 19.78 -0.30
CA ASP A 150 12.90 21.24 -0.27
C ASP A 150 14.10 21.93 -0.96
N GLY A 151 14.41 21.45 -2.19
CA GLY A 151 15.49 21.99 -3.00
C GLY A 151 16.90 21.73 -2.47
N GLY A 152 17.07 20.94 -1.42
CA GLY A 152 18.36 20.57 -0.85
C GLY A 152 19.01 21.62 0.06
N TRP A 153 18.22 22.54 0.63
CA TRP A 153 18.76 23.58 1.53
C TRP A 153 19.44 23.01 2.78
N TYR A 154 19.10 21.78 3.20
CA TYR A 154 19.78 21.07 4.28
C TYR A 154 21.29 20.89 4.04
N GLY A 155 21.76 20.96 2.80
CA GLY A 155 23.18 21.00 2.49
C GLY A 155 23.93 22.16 3.14
N MET A 156 23.23 23.23 3.55
CA MET A 156 23.83 24.34 4.32
C MET A 156 24.39 23.88 5.67
N PHE A 157 23.83 22.84 6.28
CA PHE A 157 24.33 22.25 7.52
C PHE A 157 25.70 21.58 7.35
N GLY A 158 26.02 21.10 6.15
CA GLY A 158 27.32 20.54 5.81
C GLY A 158 28.36 21.56 5.35
N SER A 159 28.05 22.86 5.31
CA SER A 159 28.95 23.89 4.84
C SER A 159 30.22 23.98 5.70
N GLU A 160 31.38 24.30 5.09
CA GLU A 160 32.61 24.68 5.81
C GLU A 160 32.44 25.99 6.58
N SER A 161 31.57 26.89 6.08
CA SER A 161 31.28 28.15 6.73
C SER A 161 30.44 27.97 7.99
N ALA A 162 30.99 28.32 9.12
CA ALA A 162 30.27 28.34 10.40
C ALA A 162 29.05 29.29 10.37
N GLU A 163 29.15 30.38 9.58
CA GLU A 163 28.06 31.34 9.41
C GLU A 163 26.90 30.71 8.64
N THR A 164 27.19 29.96 7.56
CA THR A 164 26.17 29.23 6.78
C THR A 164 25.49 28.17 7.64
N ARG A 165 26.24 27.40 8.43
CA ARG A 165 25.65 26.42 9.35
C ARG A 165 24.76 27.07 10.41
N ALA A 166 25.18 28.20 10.95
CA ALA A 166 24.39 28.96 11.92
C ALA A 166 23.10 29.49 11.29
N LEU A 167 23.15 30.02 10.06
CA LEU A 167 21.98 30.45 9.32
C LEU A 167 21.02 29.27 9.06
N ALA A 168 21.52 28.08 8.68
CA ALA A 168 20.71 26.90 8.51
C ALA A 168 19.93 26.52 9.79
N MET A 169 20.60 26.57 10.94
CA MET A 169 19.98 26.28 12.23
C MET A 169 18.96 27.36 12.64
N GLU A 170 19.20 28.62 12.36
CA GLU A 170 18.23 29.70 12.58
C GLU A 170 17.01 29.55 11.68
N ALA A 171 17.21 29.24 10.40
CA ALA A 171 16.16 28.99 9.43
C ALA A 171 15.28 27.80 9.85
N TYR A 172 15.90 26.69 10.24
CA TYR A 172 15.22 25.50 10.73
C TYR A 172 14.33 25.78 11.95
N LYS A 173 14.88 26.50 12.94
CA LYS A 173 14.13 26.92 14.14
C LYS A 173 12.96 27.84 13.78
N GLY A 174 13.20 28.84 12.93
CA GLY A 174 12.17 29.80 12.51
C GLY A 174 11.07 29.16 11.69
N MET A 175 11.40 28.20 10.83
CA MET A 175 10.45 27.40 10.07
C MET A 175 9.54 26.58 11.00
N TRP A 176 10.14 25.77 11.86
CA TRP A 176 9.35 24.91 12.78
C TRP A 176 8.56 25.71 13.80
N GLN A 177 9.04 26.86 14.25
CA GLN A 177 8.27 27.75 15.12
C GLN A 177 6.99 28.22 14.43
N GLN A 178 7.07 28.70 13.17
CA GLN A 178 5.91 29.18 12.41
C GLN A 178 4.91 28.06 12.16
N ILE A 179 5.38 26.87 11.75
CA ILE A 179 4.53 25.70 11.54
C ILE A 179 3.87 25.30 12.85
N ALA A 180 4.61 25.16 13.93
CA ALA A 180 4.09 24.73 15.22
C ALA A 180 3.08 25.75 15.79
N GLU A 181 3.31 27.06 15.63
CA GLU A 181 2.36 28.10 16.05
C GLU A 181 1.07 28.05 15.22
N ARG A 182 1.16 27.86 13.89
CA ARG A 182 -0.01 27.77 13.00
C ARG A 182 -0.91 26.62 13.38
N PHE A 183 -0.35 25.45 13.65
CA PHE A 183 -1.11 24.21 13.93
C PHE A 183 -1.22 23.90 15.42
N ARG A 184 -0.95 24.86 16.29
CA ARG A 184 -0.89 24.64 17.75
C ARG A 184 -2.15 24.05 18.35
N ASP A 185 -3.32 24.45 17.83
CA ASP A 185 -4.63 24.08 18.39
C ASP A 185 -5.23 22.82 17.74
N TYR A 186 -4.55 22.20 16.78
CA TYR A 186 -4.96 20.92 16.19
C TYR A 186 -4.79 19.79 17.18
N SER A 187 -5.65 18.76 17.08
CA SER A 187 -5.62 17.55 17.89
C SER A 187 -4.37 16.70 17.65
N ASP A 188 -4.24 15.60 18.42
CA ASP A 188 -3.18 14.61 18.28
C ASP A 188 -3.29 13.71 17.04
N TYR A 189 -4.28 13.95 16.18
CA TYR A 189 -4.32 13.39 14.83
C TYR A 189 -3.34 14.06 13.87
N LEU A 190 -2.83 15.27 14.18
CA LEU A 190 -1.80 15.93 13.41
C LEU A 190 -0.44 15.72 14.07
N ILE A 191 0.49 15.14 13.32
CA ILE A 191 1.84 14.74 13.73
C ILE A 191 2.85 15.58 12.92
N PHE A 192 3.87 16.09 13.58
CA PHE A 192 4.98 16.79 12.91
C PHE A 192 6.17 15.85 12.76
N GLU A 193 6.74 15.79 11.56
CA GLU A 193 7.93 15.00 11.25
C GLU A 193 9.11 15.94 11.01
N SER A 194 10.22 15.74 11.72
CA SER A 194 11.34 16.67 11.85
C SER A 194 12.05 16.99 10.53
N ALA A 195 12.13 16.05 9.63
CA ALA A 195 12.71 16.16 8.29
C ALA A 195 12.25 14.94 7.48
N ASN A 196 12.63 14.87 6.19
CA ASN A 196 12.48 13.70 5.37
C ASN A 196 13.80 12.87 5.37
N GLU A 197 14.44 12.69 4.22
CA GLU A 197 15.69 11.92 4.04
C GLU A 197 16.97 12.77 4.17
N GLU A 198 16.84 14.05 4.53
CA GLU A 198 17.91 15.04 4.42
C GLU A 198 18.96 14.93 5.50
N LEU A 199 18.65 14.31 6.64
CA LEU A 199 19.60 14.20 7.75
C LEU A 199 20.66 13.11 7.46
N GLY A 200 21.87 13.35 7.85
CA GLY A 200 22.97 12.41 7.70
C GLY A 200 23.71 12.51 6.37
N GLY A 201 23.59 11.51 5.50
CA GLY A 201 24.33 11.43 4.24
C GLY A 201 24.08 12.60 3.29
N ARG A 202 22.89 13.18 3.32
CA ARG A 202 22.52 14.30 2.43
C ARG A 202 23.03 15.67 2.86
N PHE A 203 23.68 15.80 4.01
CA PHE A 203 24.47 17.01 4.30
C PHE A 203 25.60 17.23 3.28
N ASP A 204 25.94 16.22 2.47
CA ASP A 204 26.88 16.31 1.37
C ASP A 204 26.25 16.78 0.06
N GLU A 205 24.92 16.81 -0.02
CA GLU A 205 24.21 17.28 -1.20
C GLU A 205 24.27 18.80 -1.28
N ASN A 206 25.20 19.21 -2.09
CA ASN A 206 25.47 20.60 -2.36
C ASN A 206 24.34 21.23 -3.15
N SER A 207 23.63 22.18 -2.57
CA SER A 207 22.87 23.10 -3.38
C SER A 207 23.65 24.42 -3.50
N PRO A 208 24.35 24.66 -4.63
CA PRO A 208 25.02 25.95 -4.88
C PRO A 208 24.04 27.13 -4.92
N LEU A 209 22.75 26.83 -4.79
CA LEU A 209 21.67 27.78 -4.81
C LEU A 209 21.50 28.48 -3.46
N TYR A 210 21.88 27.83 -2.34
CA TYR A 210 21.68 28.35 -0.98
C TYR A 210 22.92 28.92 -0.35
N CYS A 211 24.10 28.57 -0.86
CA CYS A 211 25.35 29.18 -0.43
C CYS A 211 26.29 29.31 -1.63
N SER A 212 26.96 30.45 -1.72
CA SER A 212 27.98 30.73 -2.74
C SER A 212 29.26 29.92 -2.52
N ASP A 213 29.37 29.27 -1.39
CA ASP A 213 30.50 28.45 -1.03
C ASP A 213 30.41 27.11 -1.73
N SER A 214 31.52 26.65 -2.29
CA SER A 214 31.61 25.29 -2.77
C SER A 214 31.52 24.37 -1.56
N VAL A 215 30.33 23.94 -1.22
CA VAL A 215 30.11 23.05 -0.10
C VAL A 215 30.57 21.66 -0.50
N VAL A 216 31.77 21.33 -0.17
CA VAL A 216 32.23 19.96 -0.07
C VAL A 216 32.10 19.62 1.40
N THR A 217 31.25 18.66 1.75
CA THR A 217 31.16 18.23 3.13
C THR A 217 32.41 17.47 3.48
N TYR A 218 33.06 17.94 4.53
CA TYR A 218 34.18 17.26 5.16
C TYR A 218 33.73 16.60 6.47
N LEU A 219 32.42 16.47 6.68
CA LEU A 219 31.90 15.83 7.88
C LEU A 219 32.25 14.34 7.86
N THR A 220 32.84 13.89 8.95
CA THR A 220 32.97 12.45 9.23
C THR A 220 31.59 11.87 9.54
N ASP A 221 31.48 10.56 9.48
CA ASP A 221 30.21 9.88 9.84
C ASP A 221 29.78 10.22 11.27
N ASP A 222 30.70 10.29 12.22
CA ASP A 222 30.39 10.63 13.60
C ASP A 222 29.87 12.06 13.74
N GLU A 223 30.40 13.01 12.97
CA GLU A 223 29.91 14.39 12.92
C GLU A 223 28.54 14.48 12.28
N ARG A 224 28.24 13.68 11.24
CA ARG A 224 26.91 13.59 10.65
C ARG A 224 25.87 13.03 11.62
N TYR A 225 26.20 11.99 12.39
CA TYR A 225 25.33 11.48 13.45
C TYR A 225 25.09 12.53 14.53
N ALA A 226 26.15 13.20 15.01
CA ALA A 226 26.03 14.24 16.03
C ALA A 226 25.12 15.38 15.56
N LEU A 227 25.28 15.84 14.32
CA LEU A 227 24.47 16.89 13.73
C LEU A 227 23.01 16.45 13.51
N THR A 228 22.78 15.22 13.04
CA THR A 228 21.43 14.64 12.95
C THR A 228 20.72 14.65 14.30
N ASN A 229 21.42 14.23 15.34
CA ASN A 229 20.86 14.21 16.70
C ASN A 229 20.60 15.65 17.21
N GLU A 230 21.47 16.62 16.90
CA GLU A 230 21.30 18.04 17.27
C GLU A 230 20.08 18.66 16.57
N ILE A 231 19.89 18.41 15.28
CA ILE A 231 18.76 18.94 14.51
C ILE A 231 17.46 18.34 15.06
N ASN A 232 17.41 17.04 15.29
CA ASN A 232 16.23 16.37 15.86
C ASN A 232 15.92 16.87 17.29
N GLN A 233 16.93 17.11 18.12
CA GLN A 233 16.72 17.71 19.45
C GLN A 233 16.17 19.13 19.33
N THR A 234 16.72 19.92 18.41
CA THR A 234 16.26 21.29 18.14
C THR A 234 14.78 21.32 17.72
N PHE A 235 14.38 20.38 16.88
CA PHE A 235 12.98 20.23 16.48
C PHE A 235 12.05 20.02 17.69
N VAL A 236 12.38 19.06 18.55
CA VAL A 236 11.59 18.79 19.77
C VAL A 236 11.51 20.04 20.65
N ASP A 237 12.65 20.67 20.90
CA ASP A 237 12.72 21.84 21.79
C ASP A 237 11.88 23.01 21.25
N VAL A 238 11.96 23.30 19.95
CA VAL A 238 11.20 24.38 19.30
C VAL A 238 9.72 24.11 19.34
N VAL A 239 9.29 22.92 18.95
CA VAL A 239 7.87 22.58 18.93
C VAL A 239 7.26 22.61 20.33
N ARG A 240 7.93 22.01 21.33
CA ARG A 240 7.47 22.00 22.72
C ARG A 240 7.36 23.43 23.30
N ALA A 241 8.29 24.30 22.94
CA ALA A 241 8.31 25.69 23.43
C ALA A 241 7.11 26.53 22.96
N THR A 242 6.44 26.17 21.85
CA THR A 242 5.24 26.88 21.37
C THR A 242 3.99 26.64 22.24
N GLY A 243 4.00 25.60 23.09
CA GLY A 243 2.93 25.32 24.05
C GLY A 243 1.61 24.88 23.40
N GLY A 244 0.50 25.06 24.10
CA GLY A 244 -0.80 24.56 23.67
C GLY A 244 -0.78 23.04 23.46
N ASN A 245 -1.42 22.54 22.41
CA ASN A 245 -1.43 21.11 22.08
C ASN A 245 -0.04 20.58 21.69
N ASN A 246 0.88 21.45 21.27
CA ASN A 246 2.24 21.05 20.94
C ASN A 246 3.04 20.60 22.18
N ALA A 247 2.62 20.99 23.37
CA ALA A 247 3.24 20.49 24.62
C ALA A 247 3.18 18.95 24.75
N THR A 248 2.17 18.32 24.14
CA THR A 248 1.96 16.85 24.21
C THR A 248 1.72 16.19 22.85
N ARG A 249 1.88 16.94 21.72
CA ARG A 249 1.75 16.43 20.36
C ARG A 249 2.73 15.28 20.10
N PHE A 250 2.31 14.29 19.31
CA PHE A 250 3.25 13.31 18.78
C PHE A 250 4.23 13.96 17.82
N LEU A 251 5.51 13.67 18.01
CA LEU A 251 6.60 14.16 17.17
C LEU A 251 7.30 12.96 16.54
N LEU A 252 7.40 12.99 15.21
CA LEU A 252 8.02 11.96 14.40
C LEU A 252 9.46 12.40 14.07
N ILE A 253 10.42 11.65 14.53
CA ILE A 253 11.85 11.95 14.46
C ILE A 253 12.43 11.25 13.23
N ALA A 254 12.92 12.01 12.27
CA ALA A 254 13.56 11.47 11.09
C ALA A 254 14.84 10.72 11.47
N GLY A 255 14.95 9.46 11.04
CA GLY A 255 16.15 8.65 11.19
C GLY A 255 17.30 9.19 10.34
N TYR A 256 18.52 8.68 10.57
CA TYR A 256 19.67 9.02 9.74
C TYR A 256 19.43 8.62 8.28
N SER A 257 19.28 9.60 7.39
CA SER A 257 18.85 9.41 5.98
C SER A 257 17.59 8.57 5.83
N THR A 258 16.77 8.46 6.87
CA THR A 258 15.64 7.52 7.00
C THR A 258 15.99 6.06 6.64
N ASP A 259 17.26 5.70 6.61
CA ASP A 259 17.74 4.33 6.38
C ASP A 259 17.64 3.50 7.67
N ILE A 260 17.05 2.32 7.57
CA ILE A 260 16.82 1.41 8.71
C ILE A 260 18.13 1.04 9.41
N ASN A 261 19.16 0.67 8.63
CA ASN A 261 20.41 0.18 9.21
C ASN A 261 21.19 1.29 9.90
N GLN A 262 21.23 2.48 9.29
CA GLN A 262 21.90 3.65 9.85
C GLN A 262 21.15 4.23 11.04
N THR A 263 19.82 4.21 11.01
CA THR A 263 18.99 4.63 12.15
C THR A 263 19.13 3.66 13.33
N CYS A 264 19.35 2.36 13.07
CA CYS A 264 19.62 1.38 14.12
C CYS A 264 21.06 1.40 14.65
N ASP A 265 21.99 2.17 14.04
CA ASP A 265 23.34 2.38 14.59
C ASP A 265 23.27 3.09 15.94
N ASP A 266 24.12 2.71 16.89
CA ASP A 266 24.11 3.26 18.27
C ASP A 266 24.48 4.75 18.35
N ARG A 267 25.06 5.32 17.27
CA ARG A 267 25.35 6.77 17.15
C ARG A 267 24.07 7.59 16.92
N PHE A 268 23.02 7.00 16.33
CA PHE A 268 21.72 7.65 16.25
C PHE A 268 21.03 7.58 17.61
N GLN A 269 20.63 8.73 18.13
CA GLN A 269 20.02 8.86 19.44
C GLN A 269 18.66 9.57 19.31
N MET A 270 17.63 8.97 19.87
CA MET A 270 16.34 9.66 20.00
C MET A 270 16.52 10.92 20.88
N PRO A 271 15.90 12.06 20.51
CA PRO A 271 15.98 13.26 21.30
C PRO A 271 15.35 13.07 22.67
N LYS A 272 15.79 13.90 23.63
CA LYS A 272 15.12 14.00 24.94
C LYS A 272 13.85 14.81 24.77
N ASP A 273 12.78 14.37 25.38
CA ASP A 273 11.51 15.09 25.43
C ASP A 273 11.15 15.48 26.87
N THR A 274 10.39 16.55 27.00
CA THR A 274 9.80 16.97 28.30
C THR A 274 8.55 16.17 28.64
N VAL A 275 8.04 15.37 27.71
CA VAL A 275 6.83 14.55 27.84
C VAL A 275 7.16 13.11 27.46
N ASP A 276 6.80 12.18 28.34
CA ASP A 276 7.04 10.77 28.11
C ASP A 276 6.14 10.20 27.00
N SER A 277 6.67 9.23 26.26
CA SER A 277 5.94 8.40 25.30
C SER A 277 5.22 9.17 24.17
N LYS A 278 5.78 10.31 23.73
CA LYS A 278 5.23 11.12 22.62
C LYS A 278 6.12 11.19 21.38
N LEU A 279 7.25 10.50 21.37
CA LEU A 279 8.15 10.45 20.24
C LEU A 279 7.95 9.17 19.43
N MET A 280 8.02 9.35 18.12
CA MET A 280 8.03 8.32 17.09
C MET A 280 9.31 8.44 16.27
N VAL A 281 9.74 7.39 15.58
CA VAL A 281 10.87 7.42 14.64
C VAL A 281 10.40 7.10 13.23
N SER A 282 10.91 7.84 12.24
CA SER A 282 10.63 7.67 10.80
C SER A 282 11.81 7.04 10.10
N VAL A 283 11.54 6.00 9.32
CA VAL A 283 12.46 5.40 8.35
C VAL A 283 11.72 5.10 7.06
N HIS A 284 12.46 4.88 5.97
CA HIS A 284 11.91 4.50 4.67
C HIS A 284 12.35 3.10 4.27
N TYR A 285 11.55 2.43 3.42
CA TYR A 285 11.86 1.08 2.97
C TYR A 285 11.63 0.92 1.47
N TYR A 286 12.70 0.84 0.71
CA TYR A 286 12.67 0.62 -0.74
C TYR A 286 13.60 -0.54 -1.16
N ASP A 287 13.71 -1.56 -0.33
CA ASP A 287 14.57 -2.70 -0.63
C ASP A 287 13.84 -3.88 -1.29
N PRO A 288 14.47 -4.48 -2.29
CA PRO A 288 15.69 -4.01 -2.95
C PRO A 288 15.37 -2.85 -3.92
N TRP A 289 16.18 -1.80 -3.91
CA TRP A 289 15.99 -0.63 -4.79
C TRP A 289 15.84 -1.02 -6.27
N SER A 290 16.54 -2.09 -6.70
CA SER A 290 16.41 -2.63 -8.06
C SER A 290 14.99 -3.06 -8.41
N TYR A 291 14.15 -3.38 -7.44
CA TYR A 291 12.73 -3.69 -7.63
C TYR A 291 11.83 -2.49 -7.27
N CYS A 292 12.08 -1.83 -6.15
CA CYS A 292 11.21 -0.78 -5.64
C CYS A 292 11.30 0.53 -6.43
N GLY A 293 12.48 0.88 -6.96
CA GLY A 293 12.69 2.15 -7.66
C GLY A 293 11.89 2.32 -8.95
N ALA A 294 11.63 3.58 -9.34
CA ALA A 294 10.79 3.93 -10.49
C ALA A 294 11.57 4.06 -11.83
N SER A 295 12.91 4.08 -11.81
CA SER A 295 13.69 4.39 -13.01
C SER A 295 13.74 3.23 -14.00
N SER A 296 13.88 3.54 -15.30
CA SER A 296 14.17 2.56 -16.36
C SER A 296 15.51 1.81 -16.18
N ALA A 297 16.37 2.29 -15.29
CA ALA A 297 17.61 1.62 -14.91
C ALA A 297 17.39 0.51 -13.87
N VAL A 298 16.18 0.38 -13.33
CA VAL A 298 15.79 -0.70 -12.42
C VAL A 298 15.67 -1.98 -13.23
N SER A 299 16.63 -2.87 -13.09
CA SER A 299 16.77 -4.07 -13.91
C SER A 299 15.98 -5.27 -13.39
N ALA A 300 15.51 -5.25 -12.14
CA ALA A 300 14.74 -6.33 -11.55
C ALA A 300 13.24 -6.02 -11.58
N THR A 301 12.54 -6.68 -12.48
CA THR A 301 11.07 -6.64 -12.51
C THR A 301 10.41 -7.70 -11.63
N LYS A 302 11.21 -8.49 -10.91
CA LYS A 302 10.74 -9.65 -10.15
C LYS A 302 11.19 -9.58 -8.70
N TRP A 303 10.23 -9.74 -7.82
CA TRP A 303 10.36 -9.96 -6.39
C TRP A 303 9.54 -11.19 -6.01
N GLY A 304 9.83 -11.85 -4.87
CA GLY A 304 9.00 -12.94 -4.35
C GLY A 304 9.71 -14.28 -4.22
N LYS A 305 11.05 -14.30 -4.24
CA LYS A 305 11.80 -15.48 -3.80
C LYS A 305 11.73 -15.56 -2.26
N VAL A 306 11.89 -16.75 -1.71
CA VAL A 306 11.96 -16.96 -0.25
C VAL A 306 12.95 -15.99 0.40
N SER A 307 14.13 -15.81 -0.20
CA SER A 307 15.14 -14.87 0.29
C SER A 307 14.68 -13.40 0.31
N ASP A 308 13.74 -13.02 -0.55
CA ASP A 308 13.23 -11.64 -0.62
C ASP A 308 12.29 -11.39 0.56
N TYR A 309 11.43 -12.37 0.91
CA TYR A 309 10.57 -12.33 2.09
C TYR A 309 11.41 -12.35 3.38
N GLU A 310 12.41 -13.22 3.46
CA GLU A 310 13.31 -13.31 4.62
C GLU A 310 14.06 -12.00 4.83
N TYR A 311 14.55 -11.38 3.76
CA TYR A 311 15.28 -10.12 3.84
C TYR A 311 14.36 -8.97 4.30
N LEU A 312 13.16 -8.87 3.73
CA LEU A 312 12.16 -7.88 4.14
C LEU A 312 11.84 -8.02 5.63
N ASP A 313 11.53 -9.23 6.08
CA ASP A 313 11.20 -9.52 7.47
C ASP A 313 12.36 -9.12 8.40
N GLN A 314 13.59 -9.52 8.08
CA GLN A 314 14.79 -9.18 8.85
C GLN A 314 15.09 -7.68 8.90
N GLN A 315 14.80 -6.92 7.84
CA GLN A 315 15.02 -5.48 7.84
C GLN A 315 14.02 -4.78 8.76
N LEU A 316 12.73 -5.14 8.66
CA LEU A 316 11.71 -4.52 9.50
C LEU A 316 11.81 -4.96 10.98
N GLU A 317 12.25 -6.18 11.26
CA GLU A 317 12.54 -6.65 12.62
C GLU A 317 13.53 -5.75 13.37
N LYS A 318 14.50 -5.14 12.68
CA LYS A 318 15.47 -4.24 13.33
C LYS A 318 14.80 -3.06 14.03
N MET A 319 13.64 -2.64 13.54
CA MET A 319 12.90 -1.51 14.13
C MET A 319 12.28 -1.84 15.49
N THR A 320 12.25 -3.12 15.88
CA THR A 320 11.87 -3.51 17.25
C THR A 320 12.75 -2.88 18.31
N LYS A 321 13.99 -2.49 17.97
CA LYS A 321 14.86 -1.66 18.84
C LYS A 321 14.11 -0.45 19.40
N PHE A 322 13.24 0.16 18.61
CA PHE A 322 12.50 1.37 18.99
C PHE A 322 11.14 1.04 19.63
N THR A 323 10.40 0.07 19.08
CA THR A 323 9.10 -0.31 19.66
C THR A 323 9.25 -0.93 21.04
N GLU A 324 10.28 -1.74 21.27
CA GLU A 324 10.62 -2.29 22.61
C GLU A 324 11.06 -1.20 23.60
N ALA A 325 11.62 -0.08 23.10
CA ALA A 325 11.96 1.08 23.91
C ALA A 325 10.74 2.02 24.15
N GLY A 326 9.56 1.69 23.62
CA GLY A 326 8.31 2.44 23.80
C GLY A 326 8.09 3.58 22.79
N TYR A 327 8.90 3.69 21.75
CA TYR A 327 8.69 4.64 20.67
C TYR A 327 7.73 4.06 19.62
N GLY A 328 6.89 4.90 19.02
CA GLY A 328 6.19 4.54 17.80
C GLY A 328 7.16 4.48 16.61
N VAL A 329 6.89 3.63 15.64
CA VAL A 329 7.69 3.54 14.41
C VAL A 329 6.81 3.74 13.19
N VAL A 330 7.22 4.65 12.32
CA VAL A 330 6.55 4.95 11.05
C VAL A 330 7.51 4.66 9.91
N ILE A 331 7.14 3.73 9.02
CA ILE A 331 7.80 3.60 7.73
C ILE A 331 7.20 4.68 6.83
N GLY A 332 7.82 5.86 6.82
CA GLY A 332 7.30 7.09 6.20
C GLY A 332 7.13 6.98 4.69
N GLU A 333 7.91 6.10 4.06
CA GLU A 333 7.80 5.80 2.64
C GLU A 333 8.13 4.33 2.38
N TYR A 334 7.33 3.70 1.53
CA TYR A 334 7.61 2.39 0.95
C TYR A 334 6.85 2.23 -0.37
N GLY A 335 7.21 1.25 -1.17
CA GLY A 335 6.43 0.87 -2.34
C GLY A 335 7.26 0.19 -3.43
N ALA A 336 6.57 -0.55 -4.29
CA ALA A 336 7.08 -0.98 -5.58
C ALA A 336 6.58 0.00 -6.63
N LEU A 337 7.35 1.06 -6.89
CA LEU A 337 6.95 2.15 -7.77
C LEU A 337 6.70 1.63 -9.19
N PRO A 338 5.57 2.01 -9.84
CA PRO A 338 5.30 1.62 -11.21
C PRO A 338 6.41 2.06 -12.16
N CYS A 339 6.65 1.28 -13.20
CA CYS A 339 7.50 1.68 -14.33
C CYS A 339 6.66 2.16 -15.51
N SER A 340 7.31 2.57 -16.61
CA SER A 340 6.62 3.06 -17.83
C SER A 340 5.59 2.07 -18.39
N ASP A 341 5.79 0.79 -18.16
CA ASP A 341 4.96 -0.30 -18.67
C ASP A 341 3.82 -0.70 -17.70
N GLY A 342 3.69 0.01 -16.57
CA GLY A 342 2.67 -0.22 -15.55
C GLY A 342 3.20 -0.84 -14.26
N LEU A 343 2.36 -1.61 -13.56
CA LEU A 343 2.74 -2.28 -12.33
C LEU A 343 3.77 -3.37 -12.60
N LYS A 344 4.70 -3.53 -11.68
CA LYS A 344 5.71 -4.60 -11.74
C LYS A 344 5.10 -5.95 -11.35
N ASP A 345 5.75 -7.01 -11.78
CA ASP A 345 5.41 -8.36 -11.36
C ASP A 345 5.47 -8.48 -9.82
N ASN A 346 4.47 -9.16 -9.23
CA ASN A 346 4.37 -9.38 -7.79
C ASN A 346 4.18 -8.13 -6.91
N THR A 347 3.71 -7.01 -7.46
CA THR A 347 3.42 -5.80 -6.67
C THR A 347 2.46 -6.10 -5.50
N LEU A 348 1.37 -6.85 -5.73
CA LEU A 348 0.46 -7.26 -4.66
C LEU A 348 1.16 -8.07 -3.58
N ALA A 349 1.94 -9.07 -3.96
CA ALA A 349 2.66 -9.92 -3.01
C ALA A 349 3.68 -9.13 -2.18
N TYR A 350 4.39 -8.19 -2.81
CA TYR A 350 5.32 -7.29 -2.12
C TYR A 350 4.59 -6.43 -1.08
N HIS A 351 3.50 -5.76 -1.48
CA HIS A 351 2.73 -4.90 -0.56
C HIS A 351 2.11 -5.71 0.58
N THR A 352 1.57 -6.89 0.29
CA THR A 352 1.00 -7.78 1.30
C THR A 352 2.07 -8.20 2.33
N ALA A 353 3.21 -8.70 1.87
CA ALA A 353 4.30 -9.14 2.75
C ALA A 353 4.84 -7.97 3.60
N PHE A 354 4.96 -6.78 2.99
CA PHE A 354 5.41 -5.59 3.69
C PHE A 354 4.43 -5.19 4.81
N LEU A 355 3.13 -5.14 4.51
CA LEU A 355 2.11 -4.78 5.51
C LEU A 355 2.02 -5.84 6.62
N ASP A 356 2.15 -7.12 6.29
CA ASP A 356 2.17 -8.19 7.28
C ASP A 356 3.37 -8.07 8.22
N ALA A 357 4.55 -7.73 7.69
CA ALA A 357 5.73 -7.50 8.52
C ALA A 357 5.62 -6.22 9.36
N CYS A 358 5.07 -5.13 8.80
CA CYS A 358 4.79 -3.91 9.59
C CYS A 358 3.93 -4.24 10.80
N THR A 359 2.90 -5.01 10.58
CA THR A 359 2.01 -5.45 11.63
C THR A 359 2.69 -6.34 12.66
N LYS A 360 3.44 -7.35 12.21
CA LYS A 360 4.18 -8.28 13.07
C LYS A 360 5.10 -7.55 14.06
N TYR A 361 5.63 -6.40 13.67
CA TYR A 361 6.60 -5.63 14.44
C TYR A 361 6.05 -4.31 15.02
N ASP A 362 4.73 -4.11 15.01
CA ASP A 362 4.07 -2.88 15.52
C ASP A 362 4.52 -1.60 14.78
N LEU A 363 4.68 -1.67 13.46
CA LEU A 363 5.10 -0.54 12.63
C LEU A 363 3.91 0.03 11.87
N THR A 364 3.78 1.34 11.82
CA THR A 364 2.89 2.04 10.88
C THR A 364 3.61 2.31 9.56
N ASN A 365 2.87 2.52 8.49
CA ASN A 365 3.41 2.66 7.15
C ASN A 365 2.74 3.77 6.35
N CYS A 366 3.45 4.36 5.37
CA CYS A 366 2.89 5.29 4.40
C CYS A 366 3.37 4.93 2.99
N LEU A 367 2.46 4.41 2.16
CA LEU A 367 2.73 4.13 0.76
C LEU A 367 3.19 5.40 0.04
N TRP A 368 4.34 5.37 -0.65
CA TRP A 368 4.70 6.46 -1.55
C TRP A 368 3.87 6.41 -2.82
N ASP A 369 3.04 7.43 -3.02
CA ASP A 369 2.21 7.52 -4.23
C ASP A 369 2.21 8.93 -4.81
N CYS A 370 2.49 9.00 -6.11
CA CYS A 370 2.36 10.19 -6.94
C CYS A 370 1.46 9.90 -8.14
N SER A 371 0.24 9.45 -7.88
CA SER A 371 -0.74 8.95 -8.86
C SER A 371 -0.31 7.65 -9.56
N GLY A 372 0.56 6.87 -8.93
CA GLY A 372 1.01 5.57 -9.41
C GLY A 372 -0.02 4.47 -9.22
N LEU A 373 -0.31 4.14 -7.97
CA LEU A 373 -1.33 3.17 -7.58
C LEU A 373 -2.70 3.82 -7.42
N TYR A 374 -2.80 4.92 -6.68
CA TYR A 374 -4.03 5.70 -6.54
C TYR A 374 -4.08 6.82 -7.58
N LYS A 375 -5.01 6.72 -8.53
CA LYS A 375 -5.23 7.70 -9.60
C LYS A 375 -6.05 8.87 -9.06
N ARG A 376 -5.39 9.94 -8.61
CA ARG A 376 -6.01 11.07 -7.89
C ARG A 376 -7.16 11.72 -8.65
N VAL A 377 -7.01 11.92 -9.97
CA VAL A 377 -8.05 12.59 -10.79
C VAL A 377 -9.32 11.75 -10.90
N SER A 378 -9.20 10.46 -11.12
CA SER A 378 -10.34 9.54 -11.25
C SER A 378 -10.78 8.93 -9.93
N GLN A 379 -10.00 9.08 -8.85
CA GLN A 379 -10.23 8.48 -7.53
C GLN A 379 -10.38 6.95 -7.60
N THR A 380 -9.58 6.32 -8.45
CA THR A 380 -9.57 4.87 -8.67
C THR A 380 -8.20 4.30 -8.37
N PHE A 381 -8.15 3.04 -8.01
CA PHE A 381 -6.91 2.31 -7.85
C PHE A 381 -6.47 1.70 -9.20
N ALA A 382 -5.16 1.53 -9.39
CA ALA A 382 -4.61 0.96 -10.60
C ALA A 382 -4.82 -0.56 -10.72
N ASP A 383 -5.12 -1.22 -9.60
CA ASP A 383 -5.30 -2.66 -9.50
C ASP A 383 -6.34 -2.97 -8.41
N ASP A 384 -7.37 -3.74 -8.76
CA ASP A 384 -8.49 -4.03 -7.86
C ASP A 384 -8.09 -5.00 -6.72
N ASP A 385 -7.14 -5.90 -6.94
CA ASP A 385 -6.68 -6.84 -5.91
C ASP A 385 -5.83 -6.12 -4.86
N ILE A 386 -5.01 -5.14 -5.28
CA ILE A 386 -4.26 -4.29 -4.36
C ILE A 386 -5.22 -3.39 -3.56
N LEU A 387 -6.25 -2.84 -4.20
CA LEU A 387 -7.29 -2.08 -3.50
C LEU A 387 -7.99 -2.94 -2.44
N ALA A 388 -8.43 -4.14 -2.82
CA ALA A 388 -9.10 -5.06 -1.90
C ALA A 388 -8.21 -5.40 -0.70
N MET A 389 -6.92 -5.62 -0.92
CA MET A 389 -5.94 -5.88 0.15
C MET A 389 -5.85 -4.71 1.14
N TYR A 390 -5.76 -3.44 0.67
CA TYR A 390 -5.75 -2.28 1.57
C TYR A 390 -7.06 -2.11 2.34
N GLN A 391 -8.21 -2.38 1.71
CA GLN A 391 -9.51 -2.31 2.36
C GLN A 391 -9.70 -3.41 3.41
N GLU A 392 -9.23 -4.63 3.12
CA GLU A 392 -9.25 -5.75 4.08
C GLU A 392 -8.38 -5.44 5.31
N LYS A 393 -7.16 -4.95 5.10
CA LYS A 393 -6.25 -4.57 6.19
C LYS A 393 -6.82 -3.42 7.04
N ARG A 394 -7.55 -2.48 6.42
CA ARG A 394 -8.25 -1.42 7.14
C ARG A 394 -9.38 -1.96 8.00
N GLN A 395 -10.23 -2.84 7.45
CA GLN A 395 -11.35 -3.42 8.19
C GLN A 395 -10.86 -4.15 9.45
N ALA A 396 -9.75 -4.89 9.36
CA ALA A 396 -9.14 -5.55 10.50
C ALA A 396 -8.71 -4.54 11.58
N ASN A 397 -8.23 -3.37 11.19
CA ASN A 397 -7.84 -2.32 12.15
C ASN A 397 -9.06 -1.61 12.78
N GLU A 398 -10.16 -1.40 12.04
CA GLU A 398 -11.39 -0.73 12.54
C GLU A 398 -12.15 -1.59 13.57
N GLU A 399 -12.11 -2.88 13.44
CA GLU A 399 -12.81 -3.81 14.34
C GLU A 399 -12.16 -3.95 15.72
N GLY A 400 -11.06 -3.22 15.96
CA GLY A 400 -10.38 -3.19 17.27
C GLY A 400 -9.80 -4.54 17.67
N GLN A 401 -9.57 -5.42 16.71
CA GLN A 401 -8.90 -6.69 16.96
C GLN A 401 -7.45 -6.42 17.31
N ASP A 402 -7.04 -6.96 18.46
CA ASP A 402 -5.63 -6.99 18.80
C ASP A 402 -4.91 -7.75 17.68
N TYR A 403 -3.90 -7.14 17.12
CA TYR A 403 -3.24 -7.67 15.91
C TYR A 403 -2.60 -9.05 16.16
N ALA A 404 -2.17 -9.34 17.37
CA ALA A 404 -1.77 -10.68 17.78
C ALA A 404 -2.93 -11.70 17.64
N ASP A 405 -4.17 -11.27 17.90
CA ASP A 405 -5.36 -12.10 17.75
C ASP A 405 -5.73 -12.30 16.26
N VAL A 406 -5.52 -11.29 15.39
CA VAL A 406 -5.72 -11.42 13.93
C VAL A 406 -4.68 -12.37 13.33
N GLN A 407 -3.41 -12.27 13.74
CA GLN A 407 -2.38 -13.22 13.30
C GLN A 407 -2.64 -14.64 13.83
N ALA A 408 -3.06 -14.77 15.10
CA ALA A 408 -3.43 -16.06 15.67
C ALA A 408 -4.67 -16.65 14.99
N ALA A 409 -5.66 -15.82 14.65
CA ALA A 409 -6.85 -16.23 13.91
C ALA A 409 -6.52 -16.61 12.46
N ALA A 410 -5.72 -15.82 11.75
CA ALA A 410 -5.27 -16.13 10.39
C ALA A 410 -4.36 -17.37 10.35
N ALA A 411 -3.47 -17.54 11.33
CA ALA A 411 -2.67 -18.76 11.48
C ALA A 411 -3.52 -19.97 11.86
N ALA A 412 -4.54 -19.78 12.69
CA ALA A 412 -5.50 -20.83 13.04
C ALA A 412 -6.42 -21.17 11.87
N GLU A 413 -6.84 -20.19 11.06
CA GLU A 413 -7.63 -20.39 9.85
C GLU A 413 -6.79 -21.06 8.75
N ALA A 414 -5.51 -20.66 8.57
CA ALA A 414 -4.58 -21.35 7.68
C ALA A 414 -4.26 -22.77 8.15
N ALA A 415 -4.12 -22.99 9.46
CA ALA A 415 -3.95 -24.32 10.05
C ALA A 415 -5.24 -25.15 9.98
N ALA A 416 -6.42 -24.54 10.14
CA ALA A 416 -7.72 -25.17 9.97
C ALA A 416 -8.00 -25.46 8.48
N ALA A 417 -7.68 -24.55 7.57
CA ALA A 417 -7.75 -24.78 6.12
C ALA A 417 -6.77 -25.88 5.66
N ALA A 418 -5.58 -25.95 6.26
CA ALA A 418 -4.64 -27.05 6.06
C ALA A 418 -5.10 -28.35 6.70
N ALA A 419 -5.92 -28.30 7.76
CA ALA A 419 -6.49 -29.47 8.43
C ALA A 419 -7.87 -29.88 7.87
N GLU A 420 -8.63 -28.93 7.28
CA GLU A 420 -9.95 -29.13 6.67
C GLU A 420 -9.91 -29.30 5.15
N ALA A 421 -8.77 -29.09 4.50
CA ALA A 421 -8.61 -29.65 3.18
C ALA A 421 -8.60 -31.18 3.33
N PRO A 422 -9.70 -31.91 3.07
CA PRO A 422 -9.57 -33.32 2.82
C PRO A 422 -8.71 -33.38 1.55
N VAL A 423 -7.41 -33.60 1.71
CA VAL A 423 -6.58 -34.12 0.65
C VAL A 423 -7.16 -35.51 0.40
N THR A 424 -8.24 -35.55 -0.33
CA THR A 424 -8.78 -36.80 -0.87
C THR A 424 -7.85 -37.13 -2.02
N PHE A 425 -6.71 -37.75 -1.69
CA PHE A 425 -5.91 -38.48 -2.69
C PHE A 425 -6.80 -39.61 -3.20
N LEU A 426 -7.55 -39.31 -4.25
CA LEU A 426 -8.30 -40.33 -4.95
C LEU A 426 -7.32 -41.10 -5.85
N GLN A 427 -6.63 -42.08 -5.29
CA GLN A 427 -5.84 -43.04 -6.06
C GLN A 427 -6.76 -44.02 -6.85
N ASP A 428 -8.01 -44.10 -6.49
CA ASP A 428 -9.00 -44.94 -7.19
C ASP A 428 -9.82 -44.08 -8.16
N ALA A 429 -10.05 -44.59 -9.35
CA ALA A 429 -10.86 -43.96 -10.38
C ALA A 429 -12.22 -43.54 -9.78
N VAL A 430 -12.43 -42.22 -9.63
CA VAL A 430 -13.75 -41.72 -9.23
C VAL A 430 -14.68 -41.92 -10.39
N VAL A 431 -15.72 -42.72 -10.20
CA VAL A 431 -16.81 -42.79 -11.17
C VAL A 431 -17.56 -41.45 -11.07
N VAL A 432 -17.38 -40.60 -12.06
CA VAL A 432 -18.11 -39.34 -12.18
C VAL A 432 -19.50 -39.69 -12.70
N ASP A 433 -20.49 -39.64 -11.83
CA ASP A 433 -21.90 -39.71 -12.19
C ASP A 433 -22.47 -38.30 -12.47
N ASP A 434 -23.72 -38.22 -12.88
CA ASP A 434 -24.42 -36.98 -13.21
C ASP A 434 -24.71 -36.07 -11.99
N GLN A 435 -24.43 -36.54 -10.78
CA GLN A 435 -24.59 -35.80 -9.52
C GLN A 435 -23.25 -35.35 -8.92
N THR A 436 -22.14 -35.67 -9.56
CA THR A 436 -20.79 -35.38 -9.04
C THR A 436 -20.11 -34.32 -9.89
N ALA A 437 -19.76 -33.20 -9.28
CA ALA A 437 -18.85 -32.22 -9.88
C ALA A 437 -17.42 -32.50 -9.37
N LEU A 438 -16.54 -32.93 -10.26
CA LEU A 438 -15.15 -33.25 -9.95
C LEU A 438 -14.22 -32.23 -10.63
N ALA A 439 -13.43 -31.52 -9.84
CA ALA A 439 -12.37 -30.66 -10.36
C ALA A 439 -11.06 -31.44 -10.51
N TRP A 440 -10.35 -31.22 -11.61
CA TRP A 440 -9.14 -31.94 -11.99
C TRP A 440 -8.30 -31.09 -12.98
N ILE A 441 -7.02 -31.43 -13.17
CA ILE A 441 -6.18 -30.79 -14.18
C ILE A 441 -6.12 -31.70 -15.41
N MET A 442 -6.59 -31.22 -16.56
CA MET A 442 -6.32 -31.80 -17.85
C MET A 442 -4.90 -31.51 -18.26
N TRP A 443 -4.15 -32.51 -18.69
CA TRP A 443 -2.76 -32.39 -19.06
C TRP A 443 -2.38 -33.22 -20.27
N ASN A 444 -1.65 -32.56 -21.19
CA ASN A 444 -0.87 -33.26 -22.20
C ASN A 444 0.51 -32.58 -22.25
N ASP A 445 1.56 -33.35 -22.10
CA ASP A 445 2.92 -32.85 -22.23
C ASP A 445 3.27 -32.48 -23.67
N GLY A 446 4.39 -31.78 -23.86
CA GLY A 446 4.83 -31.32 -25.19
C GLY A 446 5.08 -32.44 -26.20
N SER A 447 5.27 -33.67 -25.75
CA SER A 447 5.46 -34.87 -26.59
C SER A 447 4.19 -35.71 -26.77
N TRP A 448 3.10 -35.37 -26.07
CA TRP A 448 1.87 -36.15 -25.97
C TRP A 448 2.05 -37.56 -25.36
N ALA A 449 3.15 -37.75 -24.64
CA ALA A 449 3.46 -39.00 -23.99
C ALA A 449 2.90 -39.10 -22.56
N LEU A 450 2.82 -37.98 -21.86
CA LEU A 450 2.19 -37.89 -20.54
C LEU A 450 0.83 -37.24 -20.67
N THR A 451 -0.20 -37.92 -20.20
CA THR A 451 -1.60 -37.47 -20.28
C THR A 451 -2.32 -37.67 -18.96
N HIS A 452 -3.22 -36.72 -18.66
CA HIS A 452 -4.23 -36.86 -17.61
C HIS A 452 -5.55 -36.27 -18.09
N SER A 453 -6.61 -37.09 -18.11
CA SER A 453 -7.97 -36.71 -18.43
C SER A 453 -8.93 -37.61 -17.68
N VAL A 454 -9.93 -37.06 -16.99
CA VAL A 454 -10.93 -37.79 -16.21
C VAL A 454 -12.27 -37.10 -16.36
N GLY A 455 -13.26 -37.82 -16.91
CA GLY A 455 -14.63 -37.32 -17.04
C GLY A 455 -14.79 -36.08 -17.94
N ASP A 456 -13.93 -35.93 -18.93
CA ASP A 456 -14.05 -34.87 -19.96
C ASP A 456 -15.01 -35.34 -21.09
N THR A 457 -15.78 -34.39 -21.60
CA THR A 457 -16.75 -34.69 -22.67
C THR A 457 -16.09 -35.04 -23.99
N TYR A 458 -14.93 -34.45 -24.28
CA TYR A 458 -14.26 -34.57 -25.58
C TYR A 458 -13.10 -35.56 -25.61
N ASN A 459 -12.52 -35.86 -24.44
CA ASN A 459 -11.38 -36.76 -24.32
C ASN A 459 -11.72 -37.97 -23.46
N ALA A 460 -11.32 -39.15 -23.92
CA ALA A 460 -11.43 -40.35 -23.12
C ALA A 460 -10.54 -40.25 -21.87
N ASP A 461 -10.98 -40.91 -20.80
CA ASP A 461 -10.17 -41.01 -19.59
C ASP A 461 -8.79 -41.61 -19.93
N SER A 462 -7.77 -40.93 -19.50
CA SER A 462 -6.39 -41.32 -19.75
C SER A 462 -5.50 -40.82 -18.61
N ILE A 463 -4.84 -41.74 -17.95
CA ILE A 463 -3.89 -41.41 -16.86
C ILE A 463 -2.57 -42.13 -17.17
N SER A 464 -1.50 -41.40 -17.30
CA SER A 464 -0.16 -41.96 -17.51
C SER A 464 0.31 -42.75 -16.29
N GLU A 465 0.99 -43.87 -16.51
CA GLU A 465 1.54 -44.72 -15.46
C GLU A 465 2.48 -43.93 -14.55
N GLY A 466 2.28 -44.05 -13.24
CA GLY A 466 3.09 -43.35 -12.23
C GLY A 466 2.73 -41.88 -11.99
N LEU A 467 1.77 -41.32 -12.74
CA LEU A 467 1.22 -39.99 -12.47
C LEU A 467 0.27 -40.05 -11.28
N VAL A 468 0.43 -39.14 -10.32
CA VAL A 468 -0.48 -38.97 -9.20
C VAL A 468 -1.26 -37.67 -9.37
N ALA A 469 -2.58 -37.74 -9.28
CA ALA A 469 -3.46 -36.57 -9.40
C ALA A 469 -4.11 -36.23 -8.06
N THR A 470 -4.15 -34.96 -7.72
CA THR A 470 -5.01 -34.43 -6.66
C THR A 470 -6.24 -33.83 -7.33
N ASN A 471 -7.41 -34.40 -7.06
CA ASN A 471 -8.69 -33.95 -7.59
C ASN A 471 -9.57 -33.48 -6.43
N ALA A 472 -10.57 -32.62 -6.69
CA ALA A 472 -11.46 -32.10 -5.67
C ALA A 472 -12.91 -32.29 -6.04
N ILE A 473 -13.74 -32.82 -5.13
CA ILE A 473 -15.19 -32.86 -5.29
C ILE A 473 -15.76 -31.49 -4.94
N ILE A 474 -16.42 -30.86 -5.89
CA ILE A 474 -17.06 -29.57 -5.72
C ILE A 474 -18.43 -29.77 -5.06
N THR A 475 -18.63 -29.16 -3.92
CA THR A 475 -19.89 -29.22 -3.15
C THR A 475 -20.61 -27.85 -3.08
N GLY A 476 -20.16 -26.86 -3.83
CA GLY A 476 -20.74 -25.52 -3.86
C GLY A 476 -19.69 -24.44 -3.99
N ALA A 477 -20.03 -23.23 -3.54
CA ALA A 477 -19.06 -22.14 -3.44
C ALA A 477 -18.02 -22.46 -2.36
N GLY A 478 -16.73 -22.33 -2.68
CA GLY A 478 -15.66 -22.69 -1.75
C GLY A 478 -14.28 -22.61 -2.37
N LYS A 479 -13.27 -22.92 -1.54
CA LYS A 479 -11.85 -23.01 -1.94
C LYS A 479 -11.51 -24.48 -2.23
N TYR A 480 -10.78 -24.71 -3.29
CA TYR A 480 -10.43 -26.05 -3.78
C TYR A 480 -9.00 -26.05 -4.31
N THR A 481 -8.36 -27.21 -4.21
CA THR A 481 -7.01 -27.46 -4.74
C THR A 481 -7.04 -28.62 -5.70
N VAL A 482 -6.37 -28.48 -6.85
CA VAL A 482 -6.12 -29.56 -7.81
C VAL A 482 -4.64 -29.62 -8.17
N GLY A 483 -4.11 -30.80 -8.45
CA GLY A 483 -2.69 -30.94 -8.72
C GLY A 483 -2.32 -32.19 -9.49
N LEU A 484 -1.09 -32.21 -10.04
CA LEU A 484 -0.46 -33.37 -10.67
C LEU A 484 0.98 -33.50 -10.16
N ASP A 485 1.36 -34.75 -9.83
CA ASP A 485 2.72 -35.12 -9.48
C ASP A 485 3.25 -36.12 -10.52
N PHE A 486 4.27 -35.69 -11.27
CA PHE A 486 4.91 -36.47 -12.33
C PHE A 486 6.12 -37.28 -11.84
N THR A 487 6.51 -37.16 -10.57
CA THR A 487 7.76 -37.76 -10.04
C THR A 487 7.76 -39.28 -10.13
N GLY A 488 6.59 -39.92 -10.10
CA GLY A 488 6.44 -41.37 -10.24
C GLY A 488 6.42 -41.88 -11.69
N THR A 489 6.38 -40.99 -12.69
CA THR A 489 6.39 -41.39 -14.11
C THR A 489 7.79 -41.87 -14.54
N ALA A 490 7.88 -42.55 -15.67
CA ALA A 490 9.18 -43.07 -16.16
C ALA A 490 10.27 -42.00 -16.33
N GLN A 491 9.88 -40.77 -16.67
CA GLN A 491 10.82 -39.64 -16.81
C GLN A 491 10.99 -38.84 -15.50
N GLY A 492 10.05 -38.96 -14.56
CA GLY A 492 10.05 -38.22 -13.31
C GLY A 492 9.64 -36.73 -13.40
N TYR A 493 9.23 -36.26 -14.58
CA TYR A 493 8.76 -34.90 -14.83
C TYR A 493 8.05 -34.80 -16.18
N SER A 494 7.27 -33.74 -16.39
CA SER A 494 6.72 -33.35 -17.71
C SER A 494 7.62 -32.29 -18.35
N ALA A 495 8.04 -32.52 -19.60
CA ALA A 495 9.03 -31.72 -20.31
C ALA A 495 8.41 -30.68 -21.24
N SER A 496 7.47 -29.89 -20.84
CA SER A 496 6.76 -28.89 -21.61
C SER A 496 5.22 -29.14 -21.54
N ILE A 497 4.47 -28.24 -22.11
CA ILE A 497 3.01 -28.30 -22.15
C ILE A 497 2.54 -28.24 -23.61
N ALA A 498 1.74 -29.22 -24.03
CA ALA A 498 0.95 -29.14 -25.26
C ALA A 498 -0.45 -28.61 -24.96
N PHE A 499 -1.06 -29.10 -23.87
CA PHE A 499 -2.35 -28.63 -23.40
C PHE A 499 -2.46 -28.75 -21.87
N ALA A 500 -3.02 -27.75 -21.21
CA ALA A 500 -3.35 -27.77 -19.79
C ALA A 500 -4.60 -26.95 -19.50
N ALA A 501 -5.51 -27.50 -18.70
CA ALA A 501 -6.73 -26.81 -18.25
C ALA A 501 -7.19 -27.35 -16.89
N ILE A 502 -7.88 -26.53 -16.11
CA ILE A 502 -8.74 -27.02 -15.02
C ILE A 502 -10.06 -27.43 -15.67
N GLY A 503 -10.48 -28.65 -15.44
CA GLY A 503 -11.82 -29.15 -15.77
C GLY A 503 -12.64 -29.34 -14.49
N ILE A 504 -13.93 -29.03 -14.52
CA ILE A 504 -14.89 -29.46 -13.49
C ILE A 504 -15.99 -30.21 -14.20
N SER A 505 -15.95 -31.55 -14.10
CA SER A 505 -16.97 -32.43 -14.68
C SER A 505 -18.33 -32.08 -14.09
N ASN A 506 -19.36 -31.96 -14.92
CA ASN A 506 -20.71 -31.50 -14.54
C ASN A 506 -20.76 -30.10 -13.84
N GLY A 507 -19.68 -29.36 -13.84
CA GLY A 507 -19.61 -28.08 -13.14
C GLY A 507 -20.65 -27.07 -13.61
N GLU A 508 -20.87 -26.95 -14.93
CA GLU A 508 -21.88 -26.06 -15.49
C GLU A 508 -23.32 -26.57 -15.27
N ALA A 509 -23.50 -27.87 -15.31
CA ALA A 509 -24.80 -28.48 -15.11
C ALA A 509 -25.29 -28.36 -13.66
N LEU A 510 -24.42 -28.63 -12.70
CA LEU A 510 -24.74 -28.62 -11.27
C LEU A 510 -24.61 -27.20 -10.63
N TYR A 511 -23.72 -26.39 -11.16
CA TYR A 511 -23.41 -25.02 -10.65
C TYR A 511 -23.43 -24.01 -11.81
N PRO A 512 -24.59 -23.76 -12.44
CA PRO A 512 -24.67 -22.86 -13.58
C PRO A 512 -24.25 -21.44 -13.19
N ASN A 513 -23.51 -20.78 -14.09
CA ASN A 513 -22.97 -19.42 -13.87
C ASN A 513 -21.96 -19.28 -12.73
N TYR A 514 -21.35 -20.34 -12.27
CA TYR A 514 -20.19 -20.24 -11.40
C TYR A 514 -18.92 -19.92 -12.23
N LEU A 515 -17.92 -19.37 -11.57
CA LEU A 515 -16.61 -19.15 -12.14
C LEU A 515 -15.50 -19.68 -11.22
N VAL A 516 -14.40 -20.05 -11.84
CA VAL A 516 -13.15 -20.41 -11.17
C VAL A 516 -12.29 -19.17 -11.06
N ASN A 517 -11.98 -18.76 -9.84
CA ASN A 517 -11.04 -17.68 -9.53
C ASN A 517 -9.75 -18.30 -9.04
N ILE A 518 -8.73 -18.41 -9.90
CA ILE A 518 -7.42 -18.97 -9.53
C ILE A 518 -6.76 -18.02 -8.55
N LYS A 519 -6.37 -18.55 -7.40
CA LYS A 519 -5.67 -17.81 -6.34
C LYS A 519 -4.16 -17.99 -6.45
N GLU A 520 -3.73 -19.23 -6.63
CA GLU A 520 -2.31 -19.55 -6.68
C GLU A 520 -2.05 -20.71 -7.64
N VAL A 521 -0.94 -20.65 -8.35
CA VAL A 521 -0.39 -21.76 -9.13
C VAL A 521 1.01 -22.03 -8.63
N ARG A 522 1.30 -23.25 -8.20
CA ARG A 522 2.63 -23.70 -7.80
C ARG A 522 3.16 -24.69 -8.82
N ILE A 523 4.39 -24.48 -9.28
CA ILE A 523 5.12 -25.43 -10.13
C ILE A 523 6.40 -25.82 -9.40
N ASN A 524 6.60 -27.11 -9.17
CA ASN A 524 7.74 -27.63 -8.39
C ASN A 524 7.79 -27.07 -6.95
N GLY A 525 6.62 -26.79 -6.35
CA GLY A 525 6.51 -26.18 -5.03
C GLY A 525 6.72 -24.66 -4.98
N GLU A 526 7.08 -24.01 -6.10
CA GLU A 526 7.29 -22.57 -6.19
C GLU A 526 6.10 -21.87 -6.86
N ILE A 527 5.74 -20.68 -6.36
CA ILE A 527 4.65 -19.89 -6.94
C ILE A 527 4.97 -19.51 -8.37
N TYR A 528 4.10 -19.90 -9.30
CA TYR A 528 4.17 -19.53 -10.71
C TYR A 528 3.15 -18.44 -11.04
N ARG A 529 3.62 -17.30 -11.53
CA ARG A 529 2.75 -16.20 -11.94
C ARG A 529 2.24 -16.41 -13.36
N LEU A 530 0.92 -16.42 -13.50
CA LEU A 530 0.26 -16.46 -14.80
C LEU A 530 0.56 -15.18 -15.61
N LYS A 531 0.78 -15.31 -16.93
CA LYS A 531 1.08 -14.20 -17.85
C LYS A 531 -0.17 -13.52 -18.43
N GLY A 532 -1.30 -13.72 -17.80
CA GLY A 532 -2.59 -13.16 -18.15
C GLY A 532 -3.68 -13.79 -17.31
N ARG A 533 -4.88 -13.29 -17.45
CA ARG A 533 -6.03 -13.75 -16.67
C ARG A 533 -6.63 -15.01 -17.29
N ALA A 534 -6.60 -16.11 -16.56
CA ALA A 534 -7.36 -17.31 -16.91
C ALA A 534 -8.86 -17.00 -16.78
N TYR A 535 -9.66 -17.47 -17.70
CA TYR A 535 -11.11 -17.25 -17.71
C TYR A 535 -11.87 -18.56 -17.67
N THR A 536 -13.04 -18.53 -17.06
CA THR A 536 -13.96 -19.66 -17.00
C THR A 536 -14.84 -19.70 -18.24
N THR A 537 -15.03 -20.90 -18.79
CA THR A 537 -15.93 -21.15 -19.92
C THR A 537 -16.58 -22.52 -19.78
N SER A 538 -17.56 -22.82 -20.65
CA SER A 538 -18.11 -24.14 -20.89
C SER A 538 -18.27 -24.33 -22.38
N ASP A 539 -17.75 -25.43 -22.91
CA ASP A 539 -17.81 -25.73 -24.34
C ASP A 539 -19.04 -26.59 -24.71
N ASP A 540 -19.60 -27.31 -23.74
CA ASP A 540 -20.66 -28.33 -23.92
C ASP A 540 -21.91 -28.07 -23.06
N GLY A 541 -21.89 -27.09 -22.18
CA GLY A 541 -22.96 -26.79 -21.23
C GLY A 541 -23.05 -27.77 -20.05
N LEU A 542 -22.11 -28.71 -19.92
CA LEU A 542 -22.01 -29.70 -18.84
C LEU A 542 -20.80 -29.38 -17.95
N CYS A 543 -19.62 -29.31 -18.55
CA CYS A 543 -18.36 -29.11 -17.83
C CYS A 543 -17.96 -27.64 -17.76
N THR A 544 -17.43 -27.24 -16.63
CA THR A 544 -16.71 -25.96 -16.49
C THR A 544 -15.24 -26.15 -16.89
N ARG A 545 -14.66 -25.20 -17.63
CA ARG A 545 -13.27 -25.26 -18.08
C ARG A 545 -12.56 -23.95 -17.86
N VAL A 546 -11.28 -24.03 -17.46
CA VAL A 546 -10.35 -22.90 -17.39
C VAL A 546 -9.04 -23.30 -18.08
N ASN A 547 -8.74 -22.70 -19.21
CA ASN A 547 -7.49 -22.96 -19.91
C ASN A 547 -6.31 -22.38 -19.14
N LEU A 548 -5.27 -23.19 -18.96
CA LEU A 548 -3.96 -22.80 -18.44
C LEU A 548 -2.95 -22.66 -19.59
N TYR A 549 -3.05 -23.52 -20.58
CA TYR A 549 -2.35 -23.44 -21.85
C TYR A 549 -3.16 -24.12 -22.95
N ASN A 550 -3.64 -23.34 -23.91
CA ASN A 550 -4.39 -23.85 -25.07
C ASN A 550 -4.13 -22.98 -26.28
N GLU A 551 -3.15 -23.36 -27.11
CA GLU A 551 -2.75 -22.59 -28.30
C GLU A 551 -3.74 -22.68 -29.47
N TRP A 552 -4.71 -23.62 -29.43
CA TRP A 552 -5.74 -23.76 -30.48
C TRP A 552 -6.90 -22.78 -30.30
N VAL A 553 -7.05 -22.19 -29.11
CA VAL A 553 -8.01 -21.12 -28.86
C VAL A 553 -7.36 -19.78 -29.18
N THR A 554 -7.77 -19.16 -30.28
CA THR A 554 -7.17 -17.91 -30.79
C THR A 554 -7.86 -16.64 -30.30
N SER A 555 -9.01 -16.76 -29.61
CA SER A 555 -9.73 -15.61 -29.06
C SER A 555 -10.53 -16.01 -27.82
N VAL A 556 -10.67 -15.05 -26.91
CA VAL A 556 -11.51 -15.21 -25.72
C VAL A 556 -12.98 -15.20 -26.13
N PRO A 557 -13.78 -16.22 -25.81
CA PRO A 557 -15.19 -16.26 -26.18
C PRO A 557 -15.97 -15.18 -25.40
N LYS A 558 -17.05 -14.68 -25.99
CA LYS A 558 -17.92 -13.68 -25.34
C LYS A 558 -18.64 -14.22 -24.09
N THR A 559 -18.74 -15.54 -23.98
CA THR A 559 -19.31 -16.24 -22.84
C THR A 559 -18.31 -16.49 -21.72
N ALA A 560 -17.05 -16.06 -21.90
CA ALA A 560 -16.02 -16.15 -20.86
C ALA A 560 -16.44 -15.37 -19.61
N ARG A 561 -16.13 -15.95 -18.46
CA ARG A 561 -16.46 -15.40 -17.13
C ARG A 561 -15.17 -15.13 -16.36
N LEU A 562 -15.11 -13.97 -15.75
CA LEU A 562 -14.03 -13.54 -14.86
C LEU A 562 -14.63 -12.78 -13.68
N PRO A 563 -13.98 -12.74 -12.54
CA PRO A 563 -14.36 -11.85 -11.44
C PRO A 563 -14.52 -10.42 -11.93
N GLY A 564 -15.65 -9.77 -11.59
CA GLY A 564 -15.96 -8.41 -12.03
C GLY A 564 -16.40 -8.25 -13.50
N GLY A 565 -16.54 -9.33 -14.27
CA GLY A 565 -17.10 -9.34 -15.63
C GLY A 565 -16.21 -8.71 -16.72
N ASN A 566 -15.06 -8.13 -16.38
CA ASN A 566 -14.14 -7.50 -17.33
C ASN A 566 -13.17 -8.55 -17.91
N LEU A 567 -13.18 -8.71 -19.24
CA LEU A 567 -12.31 -9.66 -19.96
C LEU A 567 -10.97 -9.07 -20.41
N ALA A 568 -10.62 -7.85 -20.01
CA ALA A 568 -9.32 -7.27 -20.34
C ALA A 568 -8.18 -8.13 -19.75
N GLY A 569 -7.17 -8.44 -20.56
CA GLY A 569 -6.05 -9.29 -20.16
C GLY A 569 -6.37 -10.80 -20.09
N ALA A 570 -7.60 -11.21 -20.42
CA ALA A 570 -7.95 -12.63 -20.51
C ALA A 570 -7.19 -13.32 -21.67
N THR A 571 -6.69 -14.53 -21.41
CA THR A 571 -5.95 -15.32 -22.40
C THR A 571 -6.18 -16.81 -22.21
N PRO A 572 -6.20 -17.61 -23.31
CA PRO A 572 -6.25 -19.05 -23.21
C PRO A 572 -4.90 -19.71 -22.88
N THR A 573 -3.82 -18.90 -22.80
CA THR A 573 -2.45 -19.37 -22.54
C THR A 573 -1.79 -18.58 -21.39
N PRO A 574 -2.40 -18.53 -20.20
CA PRO A 574 -1.81 -17.80 -19.09
C PRO A 574 -0.49 -18.40 -18.56
N ILE A 575 -0.22 -19.68 -18.79
CA ILE A 575 1.10 -20.28 -18.59
C ILE A 575 1.93 -20.05 -19.86
N ASN A 576 3.14 -19.49 -19.70
CA ASN A 576 4.08 -19.33 -20.80
C ASN A 576 4.96 -20.58 -20.93
N ARG A 577 4.73 -21.41 -21.93
CA ARG A 577 5.50 -22.65 -22.14
C ARG A 577 7.00 -22.48 -22.37
N ASN A 578 7.46 -21.25 -22.63
CA ASN A 578 8.88 -20.95 -22.83
C ASN A 578 9.61 -20.57 -21.54
N ASP A 579 8.91 -20.47 -20.40
CA ASP A 579 9.55 -20.22 -19.12
C ASP A 579 10.39 -21.43 -18.70
N ALA A 580 11.57 -21.19 -18.11
CA ALA A 580 12.55 -22.24 -17.81
C ALA A 580 11.98 -23.35 -16.90
N VAL A 581 11.09 -23.01 -15.95
CA VAL A 581 10.46 -23.98 -15.05
C VAL A 581 9.55 -24.97 -15.79
N ILE A 582 9.06 -24.61 -16.97
CA ILE A 582 8.17 -25.47 -17.79
C ILE A 582 8.94 -26.58 -18.50
N ALA A 583 10.25 -26.48 -18.61
CA ALA A 583 11.09 -27.52 -19.20
C ALA A 583 11.22 -28.79 -18.32
N GLU A 584 10.94 -28.69 -17.03
CA GLU A 584 11.03 -29.80 -16.07
C GLU A 584 9.98 -29.60 -14.96
N ILE A 585 8.72 -29.97 -15.24
CA ILE A 585 7.64 -29.88 -14.27
C ILE A 585 7.54 -31.19 -13.51
N LYS A 586 7.93 -31.21 -12.23
CA LYS A 586 7.77 -32.36 -11.33
C LYS A 586 6.39 -32.38 -10.70
N THR A 587 5.91 -31.20 -10.29
CA THR A 587 4.59 -31.02 -9.71
C THR A 587 3.94 -29.75 -10.23
N ILE A 588 2.64 -29.76 -10.38
CA ILE A 588 1.81 -28.58 -10.56
C ILE A 588 0.62 -28.65 -9.60
N GLU A 589 0.36 -27.56 -8.90
CA GLU A 589 -0.71 -27.45 -7.94
C GLU A 589 -1.43 -26.11 -8.12
N ILE A 590 -2.74 -26.09 -8.01
CA ILE A 590 -3.55 -24.90 -8.28
C ILE A 590 -4.61 -24.77 -7.21
N ASP A 591 -4.55 -23.66 -6.47
CA ASP A 591 -5.59 -23.24 -5.54
C ASP A 591 -6.55 -22.29 -6.25
N PHE A 592 -7.83 -22.50 -6.07
CA PHE A 592 -8.86 -21.67 -6.66
C PHE A 592 -10.11 -21.58 -5.79
N GLU A 593 -10.86 -20.51 -5.98
CA GLU A 593 -12.22 -20.39 -5.49
C GLU A 593 -13.20 -20.70 -6.61
N TYR A 594 -14.23 -21.45 -6.30
CA TYR A 594 -15.37 -21.68 -7.19
C TYR A 594 -16.57 -20.93 -6.63
N VAL A 595 -17.00 -19.87 -7.31
CA VAL A 595 -17.97 -18.91 -6.79
C VAL A 595 -19.03 -18.57 -7.83
N PRO A 596 -20.27 -18.24 -7.41
CA PRO A 596 -21.28 -17.76 -8.34
C PRO A 596 -20.83 -16.40 -8.95
N MET A 597 -21.12 -16.21 -10.23
CA MET A 597 -20.96 -14.91 -10.87
C MET A 597 -22.12 -14.01 -10.44
N ASN A 598 -21.81 -12.95 -9.69
CA ASN A 598 -22.78 -11.94 -9.25
C ASN A 598 -23.17 -11.00 -10.39
#